data_d0af1afe8d41007b3e3ff7b4ec7f440d
#
_entry.id   d0af1afe8d41007b3e3ff7b4ec7f440d
#
_cell.length_a   1.000
_cell.length_b   1.000
_cell.length_c   1.000
_cell.angle_alpha   90.00
_cell.angle_beta   90.00
_cell.angle_gamma   90.00
#
_symmetry.space_group_name_H-M   'P 1'
#
loop_
_entity.id
_entity.type
_entity.pdbx_description
1 polymer ?
#
loop_
_entity_poly.entity_id
_entity_poly.type
_entity_poly.pdbx_seq_one_letter_code
_entity_poly.pdbx_strand_id
1 'polypeptide(L)'
;MSATTDLTTDLSVTTASVSAMTEGPEGSPADGPDAPGHSEHHAARLPPGITPGPQTLRAFRAVLANTLVANVTTSYLWFALTFWAYLETKSVLATSILGGSYMLLIAVGGIFFGTLVDHHRKHAVMVASSAITLVMFMLAGALYLLFPTQRLVDWNGPVFWAFAGVILLGGVVESLRNIALSTTVTLLVPDGQRDKANGQVGTVQGIAFMITSVFSGLSIGLLGMGWTLGLAIGLTALALGHLLTITIPEQRPPRDEGARPPAFDIRGAIGAIRAVPGLGALILFSCFNNLVGGVYMALMDPYGLTLFSVESWGIVLGVTSFGFVLGGLWVARFGLGEKPLRSLMLVNVVVALIGIFFTVREVWWVYAGGILLFMCVIPIAEAAEQTILQRVVPFAKQGRVFGFAQSVEVAASPVSAFLIGPIAQYGLIPYMKTAEGQERFGWLVGAGQARGIALVFIASGLLMLVAVAVAMISPPYRVLSRSYQQAEPPPAS
;
A
#
# COMPACT_ATOMS: atom_id res chain seq x y z
N MET A 1 -54.26 14.16 -49.29
CA MET A 1 -53.63 13.95 -50.63
C MET A 1 -52.58 12.88 -50.30
N SER A 2 -52.93 11.70 -50.58
CA SER A 2 -52.64 10.87 -51.77
C SER A 2 -51.21 10.35 -51.70
N ALA A 3 -50.91 9.18 -51.63
CA ALA A 3 -51.36 7.85 -52.04
C ALA A 3 -50.08 6.99 -52.02
N THR A 4 -50.10 5.85 -51.41
CA THR A 4 -50.17 4.49 -52.00
C THR A 4 -48.97 4.17 -52.89
N THR A 5 -48.33 3.05 -52.94
CA THR A 5 -48.76 1.65 -52.93
C THR A 5 -47.44 0.83 -52.91
N ASP A 6 -47.24 -0.14 -52.14
CA ASP A 6 -47.47 -1.60 -52.28
C ASP A 6 -46.67 -2.35 -53.38
N LEU A 7 -46.29 -3.50 -52.96
CA LEU A 7 -46.25 -4.85 -53.55
C LEU A 7 -44.83 -5.48 -53.60
N THR A 8 -44.59 -6.44 -52.70
CA THR A 8 -44.69 -7.93 -52.83
C THR A 8 -43.86 -8.54 -53.93
N THR A 9 -43.10 -9.55 -53.75
CA THR A 9 -43.35 -11.01 -53.71
C THR A 9 -41.98 -11.68 -53.72
N ASP A 10 -41.60 -12.53 -52.83
CA ASP A 10 -41.86 -13.96 -52.62
C ASP A 10 -41.12 -14.92 -53.58
N LEU A 11 -40.81 -16.08 -52.99
CA LEU A 11 -40.37 -17.39 -53.47
C LEU A 11 -38.86 -17.68 -53.31
N SER A 12 -38.47 -18.40 -52.30
CA SER A 12 -38.63 -19.84 -51.94
C SER A 12 -37.92 -20.81 -52.90
N VAL A 13 -37.45 -21.86 -52.26
CA VAL A 13 -37.25 -23.25 -52.66
C VAL A 13 -35.81 -23.72 -52.83
N THR A 14 -35.32 -24.39 -51.76
CA THR A 14 -35.17 -25.87 -51.60
C THR A 14 -34.22 -26.56 -52.56
N THR A 15 -33.32 -27.33 -52.12
CA THR A 15 -33.10 -28.72 -51.79
C THR A 15 -31.64 -29.10 -51.98
N ALA A 16 -31.07 -29.68 -51.01
CA ALA A 16 -30.91 -31.10 -50.68
C ALA A 16 -29.83 -31.85 -51.46
N SER A 17 -28.88 -32.26 -50.71
CA SER A 17 -28.40 -33.61 -50.46
C SER A 17 -27.44 -34.32 -51.45
N VAL A 18 -26.60 -35.11 -50.76
CA VAL A 18 -26.07 -36.42 -51.08
C VAL A 18 -24.60 -36.49 -51.47
N SER A 19 -23.75 -36.89 -50.52
CA SER A 19 -23.05 -38.16 -50.35
C SER A 19 -22.02 -38.56 -51.40
N ALA A 20 -20.85 -38.84 -51.02
CA ALA A 20 -20.22 -40.13 -50.79
C ALA A 20 -18.70 -40.11 -51.00
N MET A 21 -18.02 -40.63 -50.02
CA MET A 21 -16.85 -41.52 -49.98
C MET A 21 -15.89 -41.56 -51.21
N THR A 22 -14.61 -41.31 -50.93
CA THR A 22 -13.57 -42.36 -51.24
C THR A 22 -12.26 -42.08 -50.44
N GLU A 23 -11.65 -43.18 -50.06
CA GLU A 23 -10.48 -43.41 -49.23
C GLU A 23 -9.15 -42.88 -49.79
N GLY A 24 -8.20 -42.64 -48.88
CA GLY A 24 -6.81 -42.40 -48.76
C GLY A 24 -5.81 -42.92 -49.83
N PRO A 25 -4.49 -43.00 -49.58
CA PRO A 25 -3.72 -42.70 -48.35
C PRO A 25 -2.41 -41.88 -48.61
N GLU A 26 -1.70 -41.61 -47.50
CA GLU A 26 -0.23 -41.46 -47.36
C GLU A 26 0.48 -40.24 -47.99
N GLY A 27 1.13 -39.48 -47.10
CA GLY A 27 2.14 -38.50 -47.45
C GLY A 27 2.54 -37.61 -46.29
N SER A 28 3.33 -38.15 -45.35
CA SER A 28 4.08 -37.28 -44.42
C SER A 28 5.19 -36.56 -45.18
N PRO A 29 5.41 -35.31 -44.91
CA PRO A 29 6.76 -34.79 -44.87
C PRO A 29 7.08 -33.97 -43.64
N ALA A 30 8.15 -34.41 -43.01
CA ALA A 30 9.27 -33.64 -42.49
C ALA A 30 9.04 -32.38 -41.65
N ASP A 31 9.49 -32.53 -40.44
CA ASP A 31 9.92 -31.50 -39.51
C ASP A 31 10.57 -30.28 -40.19
N GLY A 32 9.92 -29.11 -40.04
CA GLY A 32 10.52 -27.81 -40.19
C GLY A 32 10.73 -27.19 -38.80
N PRO A 33 11.81 -26.40 -38.57
CA PRO A 33 12.20 -25.97 -37.25
C PRO A 33 11.18 -25.01 -36.62
N ASP A 34 10.91 -25.25 -35.35
CA ASP A 34 10.09 -24.49 -34.45
C ASP A 34 10.25 -22.97 -34.63
N ALA A 35 9.19 -22.32 -35.05
CA ALA A 35 9.04 -20.88 -34.88
C ALA A 35 9.01 -20.57 -33.37
N PRO A 36 9.70 -19.53 -32.89
CA PRO A 36 9.71 -19.18 -31.47
C PRO A 36 8.28 -18.87 -31.04
N GLY A 37 7.79 -19.69 -30.08
CA GLY A 37 6.45 -19.63 -29.54
C GLY A 37 6.08 -18.20 -29.21
N HIS A 38 4.95 -17.78 -29.73
CA HIS A 38 4.22 -16.62 -29.24
C HIS A 38 4.00 -16.85 -27.73
N SER A 39 4.80 -16.18 -26.89
CA SER A 39 4.50 -16.06 -25.47
C SER A 39 3.12 -15.39 -25.37
N GLU A 40 2.09 -16.20 -25.13
CA GLU A 40 0.78 -15.70 -24.75
C GLU A 40 0.97 -14.74 -23.59
N HIS A 41 0.89 -13.45 -23.87
CA HIS A 41 0.85 -12.41 -22.86
C HIS A 41 -0.42 -12.65 -22.04
N HIS A 42 -0.28 -13.31 -20.90
CA HIS A 42 -1.33 -13.47 -19.92
C HIS A 42 -1.60 -12.12 -19.25
N ALA A 43 -2.40 -11.28 -19.90
CA ALA A 43 -3.12 -10.22 -19.22
C ALA A 43 -3.85 -10.83 -18.01
N ALA A 44 -4.03 -10.04 -16.95
CA ALA A 44 -4.70 -10.47 -15.72
C ALA A 44 -6.14 -10.95 -16.01
N ARG A 45 -6.28 -12.20 -16.47
CA ARG A 45 -7.59 -12.80 -16.74
C ARG A 45 -8.29 -13.03 -15.42
N LEU A 46 -9.43 -12.34 -15.24
CA LEU A 46 -10.33 -12.61 -14.12
C LEU A 46 -10.87 -14.04 -14.23
N PRO A 47 -11.25 -14.66 -13.10
CA PRO A 47 -11.92 -15.95 -13.11
C PRO A 47 -13.13 -15.92 -14.05
N PRO A 48 -13.39 -16.95 -14.85
CA PRO A 48 -14.55 -16.98 -15.75
C PRO A 48 -15.84 -16.78 -14.96
N GLY A 49 -16.71 -15.88 -15.43
CA GLY A 49 -18.02 -15.61 -14.83
C GLY A 49 -18.14 -14.37 -13.95
N ILE A 50 -17.06 -13.58 -13.76
CA ILE A 50 -17.13 -12.30 -13.05
C ILE A 50 -16.85 -11.19 -14.04
N THR A 51 -17.88 -10.47 -14.44
CA THR A 51 -17.77 -9.22 -15.21
C THR A 51 -17.94 -8.04 -14.25
N PRO A 52 -16.91 -7.19 -14.07
CA PRO A 52 -17.04 -5.99 -13.26
C PRO A 52 -18.15 -5.07 -13.81
N GLY A 53 -19.09 -4.69 -12.94
CA GLY A 53 -20.26 -3.89 -13.33
C GLY A 53 -20.84 -3.10 -12.15
N PRO A 54 -22.04 -2.50 -12.28
CA PRO A 54 -22.62 -1.67 -11.22
C PRO A 54 -22.79 -2.38 -9.88
N GLN A 55 -23.07 -3.68 -9.88
CA GLN A 55 -23.23 -4.47 -8.64
C GLN A 55 -21.87 -4.70 -7.95
N THR A 56 -20.83 -5.03 -8.71
CA THR A 56 -19.48 -5.22 -8.14
C THR A 56 -18.92 -3.90 -7.61
N LEU A 57 -19.22 -2.76 -8.24
CA LEU A 57 -18.85 -1.43 -7.74
C LEU A 57 -19.58 -1.07 -6.44
N ARG A 58 -20.83 -1.51 -6.25
CA ARG A 58 -21.52 -1.36 -4.95
C ARG A 58 -20.84 -2.19 -3.87
N ALA A 59 -20.50 -3.44 -4.17
CA ALA A 59 -19.74 -4.30 -3.25
C ALA A 59 -18.38 -3.67 -2.91
N PHE A 60 -17.66 -3.14 -3.88
CA PHE A 60 -16.40 -2.43 -3.65
C PHE A 60 -16.57 -1.25 -2.69
N ARG A 61 -17.58 -0.40 -2.89
CA ARG A 61 -17.85 0.74 -1.99
C ARG A 61 -18.19 0.29 -0.57
N ALA A 62 -18.95 -0.80 -0.42
CA ALA A 62 -19.26 -1.36 0.88
C ALA A 62 -18.00 -1.90 1.59
N VAL A 63 -17.12 -2.60 0.85
CA VAL A 63 -15.81 -3.05 1.36
C VAL A 63 -14.95 -1.86 1.74
N LEU A 64 -14.93 -0.80 0.94
CA LEU A 64 -14.16 0.41 1.20
C LEU A 64 -14.63 1.15 2.47
N ALA A 65 -15.95 1.30 2.66
CA ALA A 65 -16.52 1.87 3.89
C ALA A 65 -16.19 1.00 5.12
N ASN A 66 -16.25 -0.32 4.97
CA ASN A 66 -15.83 -1.25 6.02
C ASN A 66 -14.33 -1.13 6.33
N THR A 67 -13.50 -0.94 5.30
CA THR A 67 -12.04 -0.76 5.44
C THR A 67 -11.71 0.53 6.19
N LEU A 68 -12.49 1.60 6.01
CA LEU A 68 -12.30 2.83 6.79
C LEU A 68 -12.41 2.54 8.29
N VAL A 69 -13.47 1.86 8.71
CA VAL A 69 -13.69 1.53 10.14
C VAL A 69 -12.58 0.62 10.66
N ALA A 70 -12.20 -0.40 9.91
CA ALA A 70 -11.16 -1.33 10.30
C ALA A 70 -9.78 -0.65 10.42
N ASN A 71 -9.39 0.16 9.42
CA ASN A 71 -8.12 0.90 9.45
C ASN A 71 -8.10 1.92 10.61
N VAL A 72 -9.21 2.66 10.82
CA VAL A 72 -9.33 3.54 11.98
C VAL A 72 -9.08 2.77 13.26
N THR A 73 -9.74 1.64 13.46
CA THR A 73 -9.65 0.88 14.71
C THR A 73 -8.25 0.35 14.97
N THR A 74 -7.62 -0.23 13.96
CA THR A 74 -6.30 -0.85 14.10
C THR A 74 -5.21 0.20 14.32
N SER A 75 -5.21 1.26 13.52
CA SER A 75 -4.26 2.36 13.69
C SER A 75 -4.49 3.12 15.01
N TYR A 76 -5.75 3.28 15.42
CA TYR A 76 -6.12 3.89 16.69
C TYR A 76 -5.51 3.16 17.89
N LEU A 77 -5.64 1.84 17.94
CA LEU A 77 -5.11 1.06 19.05
C LEU A 77 -3.58 0.98 19.02
N TRP A 78 -2.97 0.96 17.83
CA TRP A 78 -1.53 1.05 17.65
C TRP A 78 -0.96 2.36 18.22
N PHE A 79 -1.48 3.50 17.82
CA PHE A 79 -1.05 4.80 18.35
C PHE A 79 -1.33 4.92 19.84
N ALA A 80 -2.49 4.44 20.29
CA ALA A 80 -2.86 4.44 21.70
C ALA A 80 -1.89 3.61 22.54
N LEU A 81 -1.52 2.41 22.08
CA LEU A 81 -0.52 1.56 22.75
C LEU A 81 0.83 2.26 22.85
N THR A 82 1.28 2.91 21.78
CA THR A 82 2.56 3.61 21.76
C THR A 82 2.57 4.80 22.73
N PHE A 83 1.51 5.60 22.74
CA PHE A 83 1.36 6.71 23.67
C PHE A 83 1.28 6.24 25.13
N TRP A 84 0.43 5.24 25.39
CA TRP A 84 0.30 4.66 26.73
C TRP A 84 1.61 4.08 27.22
N ALA A 85 2.31 3.29 26.41
CA ALA A 85 3.58 2.72 26.76
C ALA A 85 4.60 3.80 27.15
N TYR A 86 4.69 4.90 26.38
CA TYR A 86 5.59 5.99 26.69
C TYR A 86 5.19 6.75 27.97
N LEU A 87 3.90 7.04 28.14
CA LEU A 87 3.39 7.80 29.28
C LEU A 87 3.60 7.06 30.59
N GLU A 88 3.38 5.74 30.59
CA GLU A 88 3.48 4.91 31.80
C GLU A 88 4.91 4.49 32.10
N THR A 89 5.68 4.09 31.09
CA THR A 89 7.03 3.56 31.29
C THR A 89 8.10 4.64 31.29
N LYS A 90 7.84 5.80 30.70
CA LYS A 90 8.80 6.88 30.40
C LYS A 90 10.04 6.38 29.65
N SER A 91 9.93 5.24 28.98
CA SER A 91 11.02 4.57 28.28
C SER A 91 10.87 4.74 26.77
N VAL A 92 11.77 5.52 26.18
CA VAL A 92 11.91 5.63 24.72
C VAL A 92 12.30 4.28 24.12
N LEU A 93 13.09 3.48 24.85
CA LEU A 93 13.53 2.16 24.40
C LEU A 93 12.34 1.19 24.25
N ALA A 94 11.42 1.17 25.23
CA ALA A 94 10.22 0.33 25.15
C ALA A 94 9.37 0.67 23.93
N THR A 95 9.12 1.96 23.65
CA THR A 95 8.36 2.40 22.48
C THR A 95 9.08 2.12 21.17
N SER A 96 10.41 2.26 21.13
CA SER A 96 11.21 1.93 19.95
C SER A 96 11.18 0.43 19.63
N ILE A 97 11.23 -0.43 20.65
CA ILE A 97 11.09 -1.89 20.47
C ILE A 97 9.69 -2.23 19.95
N LEU A 98 8.64 -1.60 20.47
CA LEU A 98 7.27 -1.78 19.97
C LEU A 98 7.17 -1.41 18.49
N GLY A 99 7.67 -0.23 18.10
CA GLY A 99 7.67 0.25 16.72
C GLY A 99 8.46 -0.65 15.78
N GLY A 100 9.69 -1.00 16.19
CA GLY A 100 10.54 -1.89 15.41
C GLY A 100 9.95 -3.30 15.24
N SER A 101 9.39 -3.86 16.33
CA SER A 101 8.73 -5.18 16.29
C SER A 101 7.52 -5.18 15.37
N TYR A 102 6.69 -4.12 15.39
CA TYR A 102 5.54 -3.99 14.51
C TYR A 102 5.94 -4.01 13.03
N MET A 103 6.92 -3.18 12.66
CA MET A 103 7.42 -3.11 11.29
C MET A 103 8.05 -4.43 10.83
N LEU A 104 8.83 -5.09 11.72
CA LEU A 104 9.42 -6.39 11.43
C LEU A 104 8.35 -7.47 11.22
N LEU A 105 7.33 -7.50 12.06
CA LEU A 105 6.23 -8.46 11.93
C LEU A 105 5.42 -8.25 10.65
N ILE A 106 5.17 -6.99 10.25
CA ILE A 106 4.53 -6.69 8.95
C ILE A 106 5.41 -7.17 7.79
N ALA A 107 6.71 -6.86 7.84
CA ALA A 107 7.63 -7.25 6.77
C ALA A 107 7.73 -8.78 6.61
N VAL A 108 7.83 -9.53 7.70
CA VAL A 108 7.84 -11.00 7.67
C VAL A 108 6.46 -11.56 7.30
N GLY A 109 5.41 -10.99 7.88
CA GLY A 109 4.03 -11.43 7.67
C GLY A 109 3.53 -11.26 6.25
N GLY A 110 3.96 -10.21 5.54
CA GLY A 110 3.46 -9.88 4.20
C GLY A 110 3.63 -11.02 3.19
N ILE A 111 4.77 -11.71 3.21
CA ILE A 111 5.03 -12.87 2.32
C ILE A 111 4.06 -14.02 2.62
N PHE A 112 3.88 -14.33 3.91
CA PHE A 112 2.93 -15.35 4.36
C PHE A 112 1.49 -14.99 3.99
N PHE A 113 1.10 -13.75 4.28
CA PHE A 113 -0.24 -13.24 4.01
C PHE A 113 -0.55 -13.20 2.53
N GLY A 114 0.42 -12.82 1.68
CA GLY A 114 0.27 -12.83 0.25
C GLY A 114 -0.04 -14.23 -0.30
N THR A 115 0.67 -15.25 0.19
CA THR A 115 0.41 -16.63 -0.18
C THR A 115 -0.99 -17.08 0.27
N LEU A 116 -1.39 -16.69 1.49
CA LEU A 116 -2.72 -17.02 2.03
C LEU A 116 -3.85 -16.39 1.20
N VAL A 117 -3.67 -15.13 0.78
CA VAL A 117 -4.64 -14.41 -0.06
C VAL A 117 -4.83 -15.10 -1.42
N ASP A 118 -3.77 -15.58 -2.06
CA ASP A 118 -3.87 -16.24 -3.37
C ASP A 118 -4.69 -17.54 -3.33
N HIS A 119 -4.59 -18.30 -2.24
CA HIS A 119 -5.19 -19.62 -2.13
C HIS A 119 -6.60 -19.63 -1.51
N HIS A 120 -7.10 -18.48 -1.04
CA HIS A 120 -8.40 -18.40 -0.39
C HIS A 120 -9.27 -17.30 -1.03
N ARG A 121 -10.58 -17.37 -0.76
CA ARG A 121 -11.52 -16.32 -1.13
C ARG A 121 -11.15 -15.03 -0.39
N LYS A 122 -11.06 -13.91 -1.09
CA LYS A 122 -10.63 -12.62 -0.54
C LYS A 122 -11.57 -12.16 0.59
N HIS A 123 -12.89 -12.35 0.40
CA HIS A 123 -13.86 -12.09 1.47
C HIS A 123 -13.61 -12.94 2.73
N ALA A 124 -13.38 -14.25 2.56
CA ALA A 124 -13.09 -15.13 3.69
C ALA A 124 -11.77 -14.74 4.41
N VAL A 125 -10.76 -14.31 3.66
CA VAL A 125 -9.50 -13.81 4.21
C VAL A 125 -9.73 -12.54 5.03
N MET A 126 -10.51 -11.58 4.53
CA MET A 126 -10.84 -10.36 5.27
C MET A 126 -11.62 -10.65 6.54
N VAL A 127 -12.60 -11.56 6.49
CA VAL A 127 -13.39 -12.00 7.67
C VAL A 127 -12.48 -12.67 8.69
N ALA A 128 -11.61 -13.59 8.26
CA ALA A 128 -10.67 -14.28 9.14
C ALA A 128 -9.69 -13.28 9.80
N SER A 129 -9.14 -12.34 9.02
CA SER A 129 -8.29 -11.26 9.54
C SER A 129 -9.00 -10.47 10.63
N SER A 130 -10.19 -9.94 10.35
CA SER A 130 -10.94 -9.13 11.33
C SER A 130 -11.36 -9.95 12.56
N ALA A 131 -11.70 -11.24 12.38
CA ALA A 131 -12.03 -12.13 13.50
C ALA A 131 -10.82 -12.41 14.39
N ILE A 132 -9.65 -12.67 13.81
CA ILE A 132 -8.40 -12.88 14.56
C ILE A 132 -8.02 -11.59 15.30
N THR A 133 -8.09 -10.43 14.63
CA THR A 133 -7.83 -9.13 15.27
C THR A 133 -8.78 -8.90 16.45
N LEU A 134 -10.08 -9.19 16.31
CA LEU A 134 -11.03 -9.08 17.41
C LEU A 134 -10.66 -10.00 18.59
N VAL A 135 -10.30 -11.26 18.32
CA VAL A 135 -9.88 -12.21 19.36
C VAL A 135 -8.63 -11.72 20.07
N MET A 136 -7.64 -11.20 19.33
CA MET A 136 -6.43 -10.63 19.91
C MET A 136 -6.73 -9.41 20.79
N PHE A 137 -7.61 -8.50 20.36
CA PHE A 137 -7.99 -7.35 21.16
C PHE A 137 -8.81 -7.74 22.40
N MET A 138 -9.69 -8.74 22.30
CA MET A 138 -10.39 -9.30 23.47
C MET A 138 -9.40 -9.96 24.46
N LEU A 139 -8.39 -10.69 23.96
CA LEU A 139 -7.36 -11.26 24.79
C LEU A 139 -6.52 -10.18 25.50
N ALA A 140 -6.18 -9.10 24.79
CA ALA A 140 -5.53 -7.93 25.41
C ALA A 140 -6.42 -7.30 26.48
N GLY A 141 -7.74 -7.19 26.25
CA GLY A 141 -8.72 -6.74 27.24
C GLY A 141 -8.76 -7.65 28.48
N ALA A 142 -8.73 -8.95 28.27
CA ALA A 142 -8.67 -9.92 29.35
C ALA A 142 -7.36 -9.78 30.17
N LEU A 143 -6.22 -9.64 29.50
CA LEU A 143 -4.94 -9.40 30.18
C LEU A 143 -4.98 -8.09 30.99
N TYR A 144 -5.56 -7.03 30.43
CA TYR A 144 -5.69 -5.74 31.11
C TYR A 144 -6.55 -5.82 32.37
N LEU A 145 -7.60 -6.64 32.37
CA LEU A 145 -8.49 -6.82 33.52
C LEU A 145 -7.94 -7.82 34.56
N LEU A 146 -7.16 -8.81 34.12
CA LEU A 146 -6.65 -9.88 35.00
C LEU A 146 -5.38 -9.48 35.77
N PHE A 147 -4.56 -8.60 35.20
CA PHE A 147 -3.30 -8.23 35.81
C PHE A 147 -3.36 -6.82 36.42
N PRO A 148 -2.72 -6.62 37.60
CA PRO A 148 -2.64 -5.29 38.20
C PRO A 148 -1.82 -4.34 37.32
N THR A 149 -2.20 -3.06 37.33
CA THR A 149 -1.56 -2.02 36.49
C THR A 149 -0.06 -1.98 36.63
N GLN A 150 0.49 -2.20 37.84
CA GLN A 150 1.93 -2.20 38.10
C GLN A 150 2.68 -3.23 37.23
N ARG A 151 2.08 -4.41 36.97
CA ARG A 151 2.68 -5.44 36.10
C ARG A 151 2.50 -5.12 34.60
N LEU A 152 1.42 -4.46 34.27
CA LEU A 152 1.14 -4.05 32.88
C LEU A 152 2.05 -2.93 32.42
N VAL A 153 2.52 -2.05 33.33
CA VAL A 153 3.41 -0.92 33.00
C VAL A 153 4.90 -1.24 33.22
N ASP A 154 5.21 -2.39 33.83
CA ASP A 154 6.60 -2.84 34.01
C ASP A 154 7.14 -3.41 32.70
N TRP A 155 7.80 -2.55 31.92
CA TRP A 155 8.37 -2.95 30.64
C TRP A 155 9.57 -3.91 30.72
N ASN A 156 10.12 -4.13 31.92
CA ASN A 156 11.09 -5.19 32.16
C ASN A 156 10.42 -6.56 32.45
N GLY A 157 9.13 -6.55 32.75
CA GLY A 157 8.36 -7.74 33.05
C GLY A 157 7.68 -8.38 31.83
N PRO A 158 7.40 -9.70 31.88
CA PRO A 158 6.82 -10.43 30.77
C PRO A 158 5.37 -10.03 30.48
N VAL A 159 4.62 -9.50 31.46
CA VAL A 159 3.20 -9.15 31.32
C VAL A 159 3.02 -7.97 30.37
N PHE A 160 3.89 -6.95 30.45
CA PHE A 160 3.87 -5.83 29.52
C PHE A 160 4.05 -6.31 28.08
N TRP A 161 5.04 -7.16 27.83
CA TRP A 161 5.32 -7.65 26.48
C TRP A 161 4.26 -8.62 25.97
N ALA A 162 3.64 -9.41 26.85
CA ALA A 162 2.49 -10.25 26.48
C ALA A 162 1.30 -9.40 26.07
N PHE A 163 0.97 -8.36 26.85
CA PHE A 163 -0.11 -7.41 26.55
C PHE A 163 0.14 -6.66 25.25
N ALA A 164 1.30 -6.04 25.13
CA ALA A 164 1.69 -5.31 23.93
C ALA A 164 1.79 -6.23 22.70
N GLY A 165 2.39 -7.40 22.85
CA GLY A 165 2.56 -8.38 21.78
C GLY A 165 1.24 -8.87 21.20
N VAL A 166 0.23 -9.10 22.05
CA VAL A 166 -1.12 -9.50 21.59
C VAL A 166 -1.77 -8.38 20.78
N ILE A 167 -1.65 -7.11 21.20
CA ILE A 167 -2.17 -5.96 20.45
C ILE A 167 -1.44 -5.84 19.10
N LEU A 168 -0.10 -5.95 19.12
CA LEU A 168 0.72 -5.90 17.91
C LEU A 168 0.34 -6.99 16.91
N LEU A 169 0.17 -8.23 17.37
CA LEU A 169 -0.26 -9.34 16.51
C LEU A 169 -1.63 -9.07 15.88
N GLY A 170 -2.58 -8.52 16.65
CA GLY A 170 -3.87 -8.08 16.10
C GLY A 170 -3.71 -7.04 15.00
N GLY A 171 -2.83 -6.04 15.18
CA GLY A 171 -2.52 -5.02 14.18
C GLY A 171 -1.82 -5.58 12.95
N VAL A 172 -0.87 -6.51 13.13
CA VAL A 172 -0.14 -7.14 12.02
C VAL A 172 -1.06 -7.97 11.13
N VAL A 173 -2.03 -8.68 11.72
CA VAL A 173 -3.01 -9.47 10.96
C VAL A 173 -3.86 -8.59 10.04
N GLU A 174 -4.03 -7.31 10.34
CA GLU A 174 -4.71 -6.35 9.46
C GLU A 174 -3.98 -6.16 8.12
N SER A 175 -2.67 -6.37 8.05
CA SER A 175 -1.92 -6.36 6.78
C SER A 175 -2.41 -7.43 5.80
N LEU A 176 -2.88 -8.58 6.31
CA LEU A 176 -3.54 -9.62 5.51
C LEU A 176 -4.80 -9.07 4.80
N ARG A 177 -5.59 -8.26 5.52
CA ARG A 177 -6.77 -7.60 4.98
C ARG A 177 -6.41 -6.59 3.89
N ASN A 178 -5.35 -5.80 4.08
CA ASN A 178 -4.91 -4.81 3.10
C ASN A 178 -4.44 -5.47 1.79
N ILE A 179 -3.71 -6.59 1.86
CA ILE A 179 -3.33 -7.38 0.67
C ILE A 179 -4.59 -7.95 -0.02
N ALA A 180 -5.55 -8.47 0.76
CA ALA A 180 -6.82 -8.95 0.23
C ALA A 180 -7.65 -7.83 -0.41
N LEU A 181 -7.62 -6.61 0.13
CA LEU A 181 -8.27 -5.43 -0.45
C LEU A 181 -7.68 -5.08 -1.82
N SER A 182 -6.34 -5.02 -1.93
CA SER A 182 -5.67 -4.72 -3.19
C SER A 182 -6.04 -5.71 -4.31
N THR A 183 -6.14 -7.01 -3.97
CA THR A 183 -6.62 -8.03 -4.92
C THR A 183 -8.12 -7.93 -5.20
N THR A 184 -8.91 -7.46 -4.22
CA THR A 184 -10.35 -7.24 -4.38
C THR A 184 -10.65 -6.07 -5.31
N VAL A 185 -9.82 -5.04 -5.35
CA VAL A 185 -9.91 -3.97 -6.36
C VAL A 185 -9.86 -4.56 -7.76
N THR A 186 -8.90 -5.45 -8.02
CA THR A 186 -8.78 -6.12 -9.34
C THR A 186 -10.03 -6.94 -9.68
N LEU A 187 -10.64 -7.58 -8.68
CA LEU A 187 -11.81 -8.44 -8.85
C LEU A 187 -13.11 -7.66 -9.11
N LEU A 188 -13.31 -6.54 -8.40
CA LEU A 188 -14.61 -5.83 -8.38
C LEU A 188 -14.66 -4.61 -9.28
N VAL A 189 -13.51 -4.05 -9.65
CA VAL A 189 -13.42 -2.78 -10.38
C VAL A 189 -12.95 -3.01 -11.81
N PRO A 190 -13.65 -2.45 -12.80
CA PRO A 190 -13.22 -2.47 -14.21
C PRO A 190 -11.80 -1.90 -14.35
N ASP A 191 -11.02 -2.46 -15.26
CA ASP A 191 -9.61 -2.10 -15.46
C ASP A 191 -9.39 -0.59 -15.66
N GLY A 192 -10.21 0.04 -16.48
CA GLY A 192 -10.15 1.49 -16.73
C GLY A 192 -10.57 2.41 -15.57
N GLN A 193 -10.96 1.85 -14.41
CA GLN A 193 -11.35 2.60 -13.20
C GLN A 193 -10.53 2.22 -11.97
N ARG A 194 -9.54 1.32 -12.09
CA ARG A 194 -8.72 0.86 -10.95
C ARG A 194 -7.88 1.97 -10.35
N ASP A 195 -7.38 2.88 -11.17
CA ASP A 195 -6.66 4.06 -10.69
C ASP A 195 -7.52 4.91 -9.75
N LYS A 196 -8.77 5.19 -10.15
CA LYS A 196 -9.72 5.93 -9.31
C LYS A 196 -10.11 5.17 -8.05
N ALA A 197 -10.26 3.84 -8.14
CA ALA A 197 -10.53 3.00 -6.99
C ALA A 197 -9.36 3.00 -6.00
N ASN A 198 -8.12 2.91 -6.48
CA ASN A 198 -6.93 3.03 -5.65
C ASN A 198 -6.81 4.43 -5.02
N GLY A 199 -7.20 5.48 -5.73
CA GLY A 199 -7.34 6.82 -5.16
C GLY A 199 -8.36 6.89 -4.02
N GLN A 200 -9.50 6.18 -4.13
CA GLN A 200 -10.47 6.07 -3.05
C GLN A 200 -9.90 5.29 -1.84
N VAL A 201 -9.12 4.23 -2.08
CA VAL A 201 -8.41 3.51 -1.01
C VAL A 201 -7.44 4.45 -0.29
N GLY A 202 -6.62 5.21 -1.03
CA GLY A 202 -5.72 6.21 -0.45
C GLY A 202 -6.46 7.30 0.34
N THR A 203 -7.64 7.75 -0.15
CA THR A 203 -8.50 8.68 0.60
C THR A 203 -8.95 8.09 1.94
N VAL A 204 -9.39 6.84 1.94
CA VAL A 204 -9.82 6.12 3.15
C VAL A 204 -8.66 5.97 4.13
N GLN A 205 -7.46 5.64 3.65
CA GLN A 205 -6.26 5.57 4.49
C GLN A 205 -5.92 6.93 5.10
N GLY A 206 -5.99 8.01 4.31
CA GLY A 206 -5.77 9.37 4.79
C GLY A 206 -6.77 9.80 5.86
N ILE A 207 -8.06 9.53 5.66
CA ILE A 207 -9.10 9.80 6.65
C ILE A 207 -8.86 8.98 7.93
N ALA A 208 -8.52 7.69 7.78
CA ALA A 208 -8.21 6.83 8.91
C ALA A 208 -7.03 7.39 9.71
N PHE A 209 -5.94 7.76 9.04
CA PHE A 209 -4.76 8.35 9.68
C PHE A 209 -5.09 9.65 10.44
N MET A 210 -5.85 10.55 9.83
CA MET A 210 -6.27 11.82 10.43
C MET A 210 -7.14 11.58 11.68
N ILE A 211 -8.13 10.71 11.60
CA ILE A 211 -8.99 10.36 12.73
C ILE A 211 -8.15 9.76 13.86
N THR A 212 -7.30 8.79 13.53
CA THR A 212 -6.56 8.03 14.54
C THR A 212 -5.50 8.86 15.24
N SER A 213 -4.82 9.77 14.56
CA SER A 213 -3.80 10.63 15.15
C SER A 213 -4.38 11.53 16.27
N VAL A 214 -5.62 12.00 16.10
CA VAL A 214 -6.30 12.84 17.11
C VAL A 214 -6.96 11.99 18.18
N PHE A 215 -7.76 11.00 17.79
CA PHE A 215 -8.58 10.25 18.75
C PHE A 215 -7.78 9.32 19.65
N SER A 216 -6.64 8.79 19.20
CA SER A 216 -5.80 7.93 20.05
C SER A 216 -5.20 8.70 21.21
N GLY A 217 -4.70 9.91 20.98
CA GLY A 217 -4.16 10.77 22.03
C GLY A 217 -5.23 11.20 23.02
N LEU A 218 -6.39 11.67 22.52
CA LEU A 218 -7.53 12.07 23.38
C LEU A 218 -8.05 10.89 24.21
N SER A 219 -8.18 9.72 23.62
CA SER A 219 -8.65 8.54 24.33
C SER A 219 -7.72 8.12 25.46
N ILE A 220 -6.42 8.06 25.20
CA ILE A 220 -5.46 7.73 26.27
C ILE A 220 -5.42 8.79 27.35
N GLY A 221 -5.43 10.08 26.97
CA GLY A 221 -5.36 11.19 27.91
C GLY A 221 -6.61 11.36 28.78
N LEU A 222 -7.81 11.14 28.22
CA LEU A 222 -9.08 11.40 28.90
C LEU A 222 -9.73 10.12 29.47
N LEU A 223 -9.62 9.01 28.78
CA LEU A 223 -10.34 7.78 29.12
C LEU A 223 -9.42 6.67 29.67
N GLY A 224 -8.12 6.75 29.38
CA GLY A 224 -7.15 5.73 29.72
C GLY A 224 -7.22 4.48 28.84
N MET A 225 -6.27 3.55 29.04
CA MET A 225 -6.07 2.39 28.18
C MET A 225 -7.25 1.42 28.17
N GLY A 226 -7.92 1.22 29.32
CA GLY A 226 -9.04 0.28 29.41
C GLY A 226 -10.22 0.65 28.52
N TRP A 227 -10.68 1.90 28.55
CA TRP A 227 -11.73 2.40 27.67
C TRP A 227 -11.31 2.45 26.21
N THR A 228 -10.06 2.83 25.95
CA THR A 228 -9.48 2.83 24.60
C THR A 228 -9.54 1.45 23.98
N LEU A 229 -9.17 0.43 24.74
CA LEU A 229 -9.23 -0.97 24.31
C LEU A 229 -10.67 -1.45 24.13
N GLY A 230 -11.57 -1.07 25.04
CA GLY A 230 -13.01 -1.36 24.92
C GLY A 230 -13.62 -0.77 23.64
N LEU A 231 -13.28 0.48 23.31
CA LEU A 231 -13.71 1.12 22.06
C LEU A 231 -13.14 0.38 20.82
N ALA A 232 -11.86 0.00 20.85
CA ALA A 232 -11.24 -0.75 19.77
C ALA A 232 -11.92 -2.11 19.54
N ILE A 233 -12.21 -2.84 20.61
CA ILE A 233 -12.96 -4.12 20.55
C ILE A 233 -14.36 -3.90 19.95
N GLY A 234 -15.10 -2.89 20.44
CA GLY A 234 -16.43 -2.57 19.93
C GLY A 234 -16.45 -2.20 18.45
N LEU A 235 -15.53 -1.32 18.02
CA LEU A 235 -15.41 -0.91 16.61
C LEU A 235 -14.96 -2.07 15.72
N THR A 236 -14.04 -2.94 16.18
CA THR A 236 -13.64 -4.15 15.44
C THR A 236 -14.81 -5.12 15.27
N ALA A 237 -15.59 -5.32 16.32
CA ALA A 237 -16.80 -6.16 16.27
C ALA A 237 -17.83 -5.60 15.29
N LEU A 238 -18.06 -4.28 15.29
CA LEU A 238 -18.93 -3.60 14.32
C LEU A 238 -18.42 -3.76 12.89
N ALA A 239 -17.12 -3.56 12.68
CA ALA A 239 -16.48 -3.74 11.36
C ALA A 239 -16.63 -5.18 10.87
N LEU A 240 -16.41 -6.17 11.74
CA LEU A 240 -16.62 -7.59 11.41
C LEU A 240 -18.09 -7.88 11.10
N GLY A 241 -19.02 -7.43 11.95
CA GLY A 241 -20.46 -7.57 11.72
C GLY A 241 -20.91 -6.98 10.38
N HIS A 242 -20.46 -5.78 10.05
CA HIS A 242 -20.73 -5.16 8.75
C HIS A 242 -20.08 -5.95 7.60
N LEU A 243 -18.86 -6.45 7.77
CA LEU A 243 -18.17 -7.24 6.73
C LEU A 243 -18.93 -8.53 6.40
N LEU A 244 -19.52 -9.18 7.41
CA LEU A 244 -20.33 -10.41 7.22
C LEU A 244 -21.61 -10.17 6.40
N THR A 245 -22.11 -8.92 6.33
CA THR A 245 -23.27 -8.56 5.49
C THR A 245 -22.90 -8.28 4.03
N ILE A 246 -21.60 -8.09 3.74
CA ILE A 246 -21.14 -7.78 2.39
C ILE A 246 -20.98 -9.07 1.60
N THR A 247 -21.64 -9.14 0.44
CA THR A 247 -21.45 -10.26 -0.49
C THR A 247 -20.49 -9.86 -1.60
N ILE A 248 -19.35 -10.55 -1.69
CA ILE A 248 -18.40 -10.40 -2.78
C ILE A 248 -18.62 -11.55 -3.76
N PRO A 249 -18.93 -11.28 -5.04
CA PRO A 249 -19.06 -12.30 -6.06
C PRO A 249 -17.67 -12.87 -6.38
N GLU A 250 -17.32 -13.97 -5.74
CA GLU A 250 -16.00 -14.58 -5.85
C GLU A 250 -16.12 -16.10 -5.98
N GLN A 251 -15.49 -16.67 -6.99
CA GLN A 251 -15.35 -18.11 -7.13
C GLN A 251 -14.22 -18.63 -6.22
N ARG A 252 -14.33 -19.89 -5.81
CA ARG A 252 -13.21 -20.52 -5.09
C ARG A 252 -12.02 -20.62 -6.03
N PRO A 253 -10.81 -20.23 -5.58
CA PRO A 253 -9.61 -20.49 -6.36
C PRO A 253 -9.52 -21.98 -6.69
N PRO A 254 -9.04 -22.35 -7.90
CA PRO A 254 -8.81 -23.75 -8.22
C PRO A 254 -7.90 -24.39 -7.16
N ARG A 255 -8.32 -25.53 -6.63
CA ARG A 255 -7.48 -26.31 -5.73
C ARG A 255 -6.65 -27.24 -6.59
N ASP A 256 -5.36 -27.05 -6.58
CA ASP A 256 -4.45 -28.10 -7.07
C ASP A 256 -4.54 -29.28 -6.08
N GLU A 257 -5.15 -30.37 -6.48
CA GLU A 257 -5.47 -31.52 -5.62
C GLU A 257 -4.23 -32.32 -5.14
N GLY A 258 -3.02 -31.85 -5.39
CA GLY A 258 -1.81 -32.61 -5.07
C GLY A 258 -0.75 -31.95 -4.20
N ALA A 259 -0.78 -30.66 -3.96
CA ALA A 259 0.29 -30.00 -3.21
C ALA A 259 -0.28 -29.03 -2.16
N ARG A 260 0.12 -29.20 -0.90
CA ARG A 260 -0.07 -28.14 0.11
C ARG A 260 0.81 -26.95 -0.30
N PRO A 261 0.23 -25.76 -0.53
CA PRO A 261 1.04 -24.60 -0.85
C PRO A 261 2.01 -24.35 0.30
N PRO A 262 3.28 -24.02 0.03
CA PRO A 262 4.23 -23.67 1.06
C PRO A 262 3.71 -22.41 1.79
N ALA A 263 3.82 -22.37 3.12
CA ALA A 263 3.39 -21.24 3.94
C ALA A 263 4.11 -19.93 3.54
N PHE A 264 5.32 -20.04 3.05
CA PHE A 264 6.15 -18.95 2.52
C PHE A 264 6.55 -19.28 1.07
N ASP A 265 5.83 -18.73 0.10
CA ASP A 265 6.15 -18.96 -1.32
C ASP A 265 7.00 -17.81 -1.92
N ILE A 266 8.17 -17.59 -1.34
CA ILE A 266 9.12 -16.58 -1.85
C ILE A 266 9.57 -16.92 -3.28
N ARG A 267 9.77 -18.21 -3.57
CA ARG A 267 10.20 -18.66 -4.91
C ARG A 267 9.12 -18.40 -5.95
N GLY A 268 7.85 -18.67 -5.60
CA GLY A 268 6.71 -18.37 -6.44
C GLY A 268 6.50 -16.87 -6.65
N ALA A 269 6.69 -16.04 -5.60
CA ALA A 269 6.64 -14.59 -5.72
C ALA A 269 7.73 -14.06 -6.65
N ILE A 270 8.99 -14.45 -6.42
CA ILE A 270 10.13 -14.07 -7.28
C ILE A 270 9.94 -14.59 -8.71
N GLY A 271 9.44 -15.82 -8.88
CA GLY A 271 9.11 -16.39 -10.19
C GLY A 271 8.04 -15.58 -10.92
N ALA A 272 6.98 -15.15 -10.21
CA ALA A 272 5.94 -14.28 -10.76
C ALA A 272 6.46 -12.89 -11.13
N ILE A 273 7.34 -12.32 -10.31
CA ILE A 273 7.96 -11.01 -10.57
C ILE A 273 8.88 -11.10 -11.80
N ARG A 274 9.69 -12.17 -11.91
CA ARG A 274 10.59 -12.37 -13.06
C ARG A 274 9.83 -12.64 -14.37
N ALA A 275 8.64 -13.24 -14.28
CA ALA A 275 7.80 -13.49 -15.44
C ALA A 275 7.23 -12.20 -16.07
N VAL A 276 7.19 -11.07 -15.34
CA VAL A 276 6.75 -9.77 -15.84
C VAL A 276 7.98 -8.87 -16.01
N PRO A 277 8.45 -8.63 -17.25
CA PRO A 277 9.64 -7.83 -17.49
C PRO A 277 9.48 -6.39 -16.96
N GLY A 278 10.45 -5.95 -16.17
CA GLY A 278 10.47 -4.63 -15.54
C GLY A 278 9.76 -4.55 -14.18
N LEU A 279 8.98 -5.54 -13.77
CA LEU A 279 8.26 -5.53 -12.49
C LEU A 279 9.22 -5.52 -11.29
N GLY A 280 10.29 -6.30 -11.34
CA GLY A 280 11.32 -6.31 -10.29
C GLY A 280 11.99 -4.94 -10.12
N ALA A 281 12.19 -4.20 -11.21
CA ALA A 281 12.72 -2.84 -11.16
C ALA A 281 11.72 -1.85 -10.54
N LEU A 282 10.42 -2.01 -10.78
CA LEU A 282 9.39 -1.22 -10.12
C LEU A 282 9.43 -1.44 -8.60
N ILE A 283 9.38 -2.70 -8.14
CA ILE A 283 9.42 -3.04 -6.71
C ILE A 283 10.71 -2.50 -6.05
N LEU A 284 11.86 -2.62 -6.73
CA LEU A 284 13.10 -2.07 -6.23
C LEU A 284 13.06 -0.54 -6.14
N PHE A 285 12.43 0.13 -7.11
CA PHE A 285 12.23 1.58 -7.08
C PHE A 285 11.30 1.99 -5.94
N SER A 286 10.20 1.26 -5.69
CA SER A 286 9.31 1.50 -4.56
C SER A 286 10.00 1.24 -3.22
N CYS A 287 10.83 0.20 -3.13
CA CYS A 287 11.69 -0.04 -1.97
C CYS A 287 12.63 1.15 -1.71
N PHE A 288 13.27 1.69 -2.75
CA PHE A 288 14.11 2.89 -2.64
C PHE A 288 13.30 4.13 -2.23
N ASN A 289 12.08 4.30 -2.76
CA ASN A 289 11.16 5.36 -2.35
C ASN A 289 10.83 5.28 -0.86
N ASN A 290 10.51 4.09 -0.36
CA ASN A 290 10.29 3.85 1.07
C ASN A 290 11.54 4.08 1.92
N LEU A 291 12.72 3.75 1.41
CA LEU A 291 14.00 4.05 2.09
C LEU A 291 14.20 5.57 2.24
N VAL A 292 13.90 6.35 1.22
CA VAL A 292 13.92 7.83 1.30
C VAL A 292 12.81 8.32 2.24
N GLY A 293 11.61 7.72 2.19
CA GLY A 293 10.51 8.00 3.13
C GLY A 293 10.92 7.84 4.59
N GLY A 294 11.74 6.83 4.91
CA GLY A 294 12.29 6.62 6.26
C GLY A 294 13.21 7.75 6.73
N VAL A 295 13.93 8.41 5.82
CA VAL A 295 14.70 9.63 6.14
C VAL A 295 13.76 10.76 6.57
N TYR A 296 12.65 10.95 5.85
CA TYR A 296 11.65 11.96 6.21
C TYR A 296 11.03 11.63 7.57
N MET A 297 10.63 10.39 7.81
CA MET A 297 10.07 9.97 9.10
C MET A 297 11.03 10.22 10.27
N ALA A 298 12.33 9.97 10.09
CA ALA A 298 13.31 10.10 11.16
C ALA A 298 13.64 11.57 11.50
N LEU A 299 13.63 12.46 10.51
CA LEU A 299 14.18 13.81 10.64
C LEU A 299 13.15 14.94 10.56
N MET A 300 11.92 14.64 10.15
CA MET A 300 10.86 15.65 10.01
C MET A 300 10.50 16.26 11.37
N ASP A 301 10.28 15.45 12.40
CA ASP A 301 9.99 15.95 13.74
C ASP A 301 11.16 16.73 14.37
N PRO A 302 12.40 16.21 14.38
CA PRO A 302 13.55 16.96 14.87
C PRO A 302 13.74 18.31 14.20
N TYR A 303 13.54 18.41 12.88
CA TYR A 303 13.63 19.69 12.17
C TYR A 303 12.43 20.61 12.48
N GLY A 304 11.22 20.06 12.50
CA GLY A 304 10.00 20.80 12.83
C GLY A 304 10.08 21.48 14.20
N LEU A 305 10.59 20.76 15.20
CA LEU A 305 10.77 21.27 16.56
C LEU A 305 11.85 22.35 16.68
N THR A 306 12.65 22.60 15.64
CA THR A 306 13.52 23.79 15.60
C THR A 306 12.81 25.06 15.13
N LEU A 307 11.68 24.90 14.43
CA LEU A 307 10.89 25.99 13.85
C LEU A 307 9.60 26.31 14.66
N PHE A 308 9.08 25.32 15.40
CA PHE A 308 7.81 25.38 16.10
C PHE A 308 7.94 24.95 17.55
N SER A 309 7.07 25.46 18.43
CA SER A 309 6.83 24.79 19.71
C SER A 309 6.18 23.43 19.51
N VAL A 310 6.24 22.56 20.52
CA VAL A 310 5.66 21.20 20.46
C VAL A 310 4.16 21.24 20.10
N GLU A 311 3.42 22.18 20.69
CA GLU A 311 1.98 22.37 20.47
C GLU A 311 1.71 22.84 19.04
N SER A 312 2.47 23.83 18.57
CA SER A 312 2.34 24.34 17.19
C SER A 312 2.74 23.29 16.16
N TRP A 313 3.77 22.50 16.45
CA TRP A 313 4.18 21.39 15.57
C TRP A 313 3.08 20.32 15.43
N GLY A 314 2.44 19.94 16.51
CA GLY A 314 1.29 19.03 16.48
C GLY A 314 0.14 19.53 15.61
N ILE A 315 -0.16 20.85 15.69
CA ILE A 315 -1.18 21.48 14.83
C ILE A 315 -0.75 21.45 13.36
N VAL A 316 0.49 21.80 13.06
CA VAL A 316 1.03 21.75 11.69
C VAL A 316 0.93 20.33 11.11
N LEU A 317 1.32 19.30 11.86
CA LEU A 317 1.18 17.92 11.42
C LEU A 317 -0.29 17.54 11.19
N GLY A 318 -1.18 17.92 12.09
CA GLY A 318 -2.62 17.69 11.94
C GLY A 318 -3.18 18.34 10.67
N VAL A 319 -2.83 19.59 10.41
CA VAL A 319 -3.27 20.30 9.19
C VAL A 319 -2.65 19.68 7.93
N THR A 320 -1.36 19.37 7.95
CA THR A 320 -0.68 18.82 6.77
C THR A 320 -1.13 17.40 6.44
N SER A 321 -1.61 16.63 7.42
CA SER A 321 -2.18 15.29 7.18
C SER A 321 -3.43 15.29 6.27
N PHE A 322 -4.14 16.42 6.15
CA PHE A 322 -5.18 16.59 5.13
C PHE A 322 -4.65 16.38 3.72
N GLY A 323 -3.34 16.54 3.50
CA GLY A 323 -2.70 16.24 2.24
C GLY A 323 -3.00 14.83 1.73
N PHE A 324 -2.98 13.82 2.60
CA PHE A 324 -3.35 12.45 2.22
C PHE A 324 -4.77 12.35 1.65
N VAL A 325 -5.72 13.02 2.29
CA VAL A 325 -7.11 13.03 1.83
C VAL A 325 -7.21 13.74 0.48
N LEU A 326 -6.55 14.89 0.35
CA LEU A 326 -6.55 15.66 -0.89
C LEU A 326 -5.92 14.89 -2.07
N GLY A 327 -4.78 14.24 -1.84
CA GLY A 327 -4.11 13.43 -2.84
C GLY A 327 -4.94 12.23 -3.28
N GLY A 328 -5.51 11.49 -2.32
CA GLY A 328 -6.43 10.38 -2.60
C GLY A 328 -7.67 10.82 -3.37
N LEU A 329 -8.32 11.91 -2.96
CA LEU A 329 -9.48 12.49 -3.65
C LEU A 329 -9.13 12.96 -5.06
N TRP A 330 -7.95 13.54 -5.25
CA TRP A 330 -7.46 13.95 -6.56
C TRP A 330 -7.42 12.77 -7.53
N VAL A 331 -6.79 11.66 -7.11
CA VAL A 331 -6.74 10.44 -7.93
C VAL A 331 -8.14 9.84 -8.11
N ALA A 332 -8.95 9.78 -7.05
CA ALA A 332 -10.31 9.26 -7.12
C ALA A 332 -11.19 10.03 -8.13
N ARG A 333 -10.95 11.35 -8.27
CA ARG A 333 -11.75 12.22 -9.17
C ARG A 333 -11.21 12.24 -10.58
N PHE A 334 -9.89 12.39 -10.75
CA PHE A 334 -9.26 12.65 -12.04
C PHE A 334 -8.55 11.42 -12.63
N GLY A 335 -8.22 10.43 -11.78
CA GLY A 335 -7.43 9.26 -12.17
C GLY A 335 -5.94 9.59 -12.31
N LEU A 336 -5.18 8.63 -12.83
CA LEU A 336 -3.74 8.72 -13.06
C LEU A 336 -3.39 8.94 -14.54
N GLY A 337 -4.41 8.98 -15.41
CA GLY A 337 -4.24 9.06 -16.86
C GLY A 337 -3.79 7.72 -17.48
N GLU A 338 -3.47 7.75 -18.77
CA GLU A 338 -3.14 6.54 -19.55
C GLU A 338 -1.78 5.92 -19.19
N LYS A 339 -0.91 6.64 -18.49
CA LYS A 339 0.47 6.24 -18.21
C LYS A 339 0.80 6.34 -16.70
N PRO A 340 0.23 5.45 -15.85
CA PRO A 340 0.45 5.51 -14.40
C PRO A 340 1.92 5.44 -13.98
N LEU A 341 2.75 4.70 -14.74
CA LEU A 341 4.19 4.64 -14.48
C LEU A 341 4.86 6.01 -14.65
N ARG A 342 4.43 6.81 -15.63
CA ARG A 342 4.90 8.19 -15.78
C ARG A 342 4.42 9.07 -14.62
N SER A 343 3.17 8.91 -14.20
CA SER A 343 2.61 9.63 -13.05
C SER A 343 3.40 9.32 -11.77
N LEU A 344 3.75 8.03 -11.53
CA LEU A 344 4.61 7.60 -10.44
C LEU A 344 5.97 8.31 -10.48
N MET A 345 6.62 8.35 -11.64
CA MET A 345 7.92 9.03 -11.78
C MET A 345 7.80 10.54 -11.52
N LEU A 346 6.78 11.21 -12.07
CA LEU A 346 6.57 12.65 -11.88
C LEU A 346 6.30 12.99 -10.41
N VAL A 347 5.50 12.19 -9.72
CA VAL A 347 5.27 12.33 -8.27
C VAL A 347 6.58 12.25 -7.51
N ASN A 348 7.44 11.29 -7.84
CA ASN A 348 8.74 11.16 -7.19
C ASN A 348 9.73 12.30 -7.54
N VAL A 349 9.60 12.93 -8.71
CA VAL A 349 10.28 14.22 -9.00
C VAL A 349 9.79 15.30 -8.02
N VAL A 350 8.47 15.40 -7.79
CA VAL A 350 7.93 16.38 -6.84
C VAL A 350 8.44 16.09 -5.42
N VAL A 351 8.45 14.83 -4.98
CA VAL A 351 9.03 14.42 -3.67
C VAL A 351 10.50 14.83 -3.58
N ALA A 352 11.29 14.61 -4.64
CA ALA A 352 12.68 14.99 -4.69
C ALA A 352 12.87 16.51 -4.58
N LEU A 353 12.08 17.29 -5.32
CA LEU A 353 12.12 18.76 -5.26
C LEU A 353 11.70 19.29 -3.88
N ILE A 354 10.67 18.69 -3.27
CA ILE A 354 10.32 19.04 -1.89
C ILE A 354 11.52 18.82 -0.98
N GLY A 355 12.16 17.64 -1.02
CA GLY A 355 13.35 17.33 -0.21
C GLY A 355 14.48 18.31 -0.40
N ILE A 356 14.67 18.82 -1.62
CA ILE A 356 15.72 19.80 -1.93
C ILE A 356 15.37 21.18 -1.38
N PHE A 357 14.11 21.62 -1.48
CA PHE A 357 13.79 23.05 -1.28
C PHE A 357 13.14 23.37 0.05
N PHE A 358 12.39 22.45 0.69
CA PHE A 358 11.54 22.80 1.86
C PHE A 358 12.34 23.13 3.14
N THR A 359 13.62 22.78 3.20
CA THR A 359 14.51 23.05 4.34
C THR A 359 15.70 23.97 4.00
N VAL A 360 15.79 24.51 2.77
CA VAL A 360 16.88 25.38 2.34
C VAL A 360 16.97 26.64 3.22
N ARG A 361 15.84 27.17 3.65
CA ARG A 361 15.75 28.30 4.58
C ARG A 361 14.88 27.94 5.78
N GLU A 362 15.14 28.56 6.96
CA GLU A 362 14.33 28.41 8.18
C GLU A 362 13.04 29.24 8.08
N VAL A 363 12.22 28.91 7.10
CA VAL A 363 10.95 29.56 6.85
C VAL A 363 9.83 28.57 7.15
N TRP A 364 9.14 28.77 8.25
CA TRP A 364 8.15 27.83 8.78
C TRP A 364 7.04 27.48 7.78
N TRP A 365 6.54 28.46 7.01
CA TRP A 365 5.47 28.20 6.04
C TRP A 365 5.93 27.46 4.78
N VAL A 366 7.24 27.60 4.38
CA VAL A 366 7.83 26.79 3.29
C VAL A 366 7.94 25.35 3.76
N TYR A 367 8.36 25.13 4.99
CA TYR A 367 8.47 23.80 5.57
C TYR A 367 7.09 23.13 5.71
N ALA A 368 6.10 23.82 6.33
CA ALA A 368 4.74 23.32 6.47
C ALA A 368 4.06 23.05 5.12
N GLY A 369 4.22 23.96 4.15
CA GLY A 369 3.72 23.79 2.78
C GLY A 369 4.38 22.64 2.05
N GLY A 370 5.68 22.43 2.24
CA GLY A 370 6.41 21.28 1.71
C GLY A 370 5.88 19.96 2.27
N ILE A 371 5.61 19.88 3.57
CA ILE A 371 5.02 18.69 4.20
C ILE A 371 3.61 18.45 3.68
N LEU A 372 2.77 19.49 3.58
CA LEU A 372 1.42 19.35 3.03
C LEU A 372 1.48 18.78 1.60
N LEU A 373 2.35 19.31 0.75
CA LEU A 373 2.53 18.84 -0.62
C LEU A 373 3.07 17.41 -0.65
N PHE A 374 4.03 17.07 0.21
CA PHE A 374 4.55 15.71 0.37
C PHE A 374 3.41 14.74 0.72
N MET A 375 2.58 15.08 1.70
CA MET A 375 1.43 14.26 2.10
C MET A 375 0.39 14.13 0.96
N CYS A 376 0.23 15.15 0.11
CA CYS A 376 -0.66 15.07 -1.06
C CYS A 376 -0.16 14.08 -2.11
N VAL A 377 1.15 13.98 -2.33
CA VAL A 377 1.69 13.17 -3.43
C VAL A 377 1.87 11.70 -3.07
N ILE A 378 1.97 11.34 -1.78
CA ILE A 378 2.11 9.94 -1.34
C ILE A 378 0.96 9.06 -1.86
N PRO A 379 -0.34 9.38 -1.65
CA PRO A 379 -1.43 8.54 -2.14
C PRO A 379 -1.47 8.42 -3.66
N ILE A 380 -0.94 9.41 -4.37
CA ILE A 380 -0.84 9.37 -5.83
C ILE A 380 0.21 8.35 -6.27
N ALA A 381 1.35 8.30 -5.58
CA ALA A 381 2.40 7.30 -5.83
C ALA A 381 1.90 5.88 -5.53
N GLU A 382 1.28 5.67 -4.37
CA GLU A 382 0.70 4.39 -3.97
C GLU A 382 -0.38 3.91 -4.95
N ALA A 383 -1.30 4.79 -5.31
CA ALA A 383 -2.35 4.46 -6.28
C ALA A 383 -1.77 4.10 -7.66
N ALA A 384 -0.71 4.79 -8.10
CA ALA A 384 -0.04 4.51 -9.36
C ALA A 384 0.63 3.12 -9.33
N GLU A 385 1.34 2.81 -8.28
CA GLU A 385 1.99 1.52 -8.09
C GLU A 385 0.98 0.38 -8.05
N GLN A 386 -0.04 0.48 -7.20
CA GLN A 386 -1.10 -0.52 -7.09
C GLN A 386 -1.83 -0.75 -8.43
N THR A 387 -2.10 0.33 -9.17
CA THR A 387 -2.75 0.25 -10.49
C THR A 387 -1.87 -0.51 -11.49
N ILE A 388 -0.56 -0.29 -11.48
CA ILE A 388 0.38 -1.00 -12.35
C ILE A 388 0.40 -2.49 -11.96
N LEU A 389 0.62 -2.79 -10.68
CA LEU A 389 0.67 -4.17 -10.16
C LEU A 389 -0.61 -4.95 -10.49
N GLN A 390 -1.78 -4.35 -10.27
CA GLN A 390 -3.08 -4.96 -10.53
C GLN A 390 -3.33 -5.26 -12.01
N ARG A 391 -2.66 -4.55 -12.91
CA ARG A 391 -2.82 -4.75 -14.35
C ARG A 391 -1.84 -5.75 -14.94
N VAL A 392 -0.57 -5.69 -14.52
CA VAL A 392 0.50 -6.51 -15.12
C VAL A 392 0.67 -7.87 -14.44
N VAL A 393 0.23 -8.04 -13.18
CA VAL A 393 0.34 -9.29 -12.44
C VAL A 393 -0.91 -10.13 -12.64
N PRO A 394 -0.81 -11.40 -13.06
CA PRO A 394 -1.95 -12.31 -13.15
C PRO A 394 -2.68 -12.42 -11.81
N PHE A 395 -4.02 -12.38 -11.84
CA PHE A 395 -4.87 -12.34 -10.64
C PHE A 395 -4.53 -13.45 -9.63
N ALA A 396 -4.30 -14.67 -10.10
CA ALA A 396 -3.95 -15.84 -9.27
C ALA A 396 -2.60 -15.71 -8.53
N LYS A 397 -1.77 -14.71 -8.87
CA LYS A 397 -0.46 -14.47 -8.27
C LYS A 397 -0.36 -13.10 -7.59
N GLN A 398 -1.43 -12.32 -7.61
CA GLN A 398 -1.43 -10.94 -7.06
C GLN A 398 -1.16 -10.92 -5.56
N GLY A 399 -1.77 -11.81 -4.79
CA GLY A 399 -1.57 -11.84 -3.35
C GLY A 399 -0.10 -12.03 -2.96
N ARG A 400 0.59 -13.02 -3.54
CA ARG A 400 2.01 -13.29 -3.25
C ARG A 400 2.94 -12.17 -3.74
N VAL A 401 2.63 -11.54 -4.88
CA VAL A 401 3.43 -10.41 -5.39
C VAL A 401 3.21 -9.17 -4.52
N PHE A 402 1.97 -8.85 -4.17
CA PHE A 402 1.66 -7.70 -3.29
C PHE A 402 2.23 -7.90 -1.88
N GLY A 403 2.09 -9.11 -1.33
CA GLY A 403 2.67 -9.43 -0.03
C GLY A 403 4.20 -9.33 -0.03
N PHE A 404 4.87 -9.80 -1.09
CA PHE A 404 6.32 -9.67 -1.24
C PHE A 404 6.74 -8.20 -1.39
N ALA A 405 6.08 -7.43 -2.26
CA ALA A 405 6.35 -6.00 -2.45
C ALA A 405 6.20 -5.25 -1.13
N GLN A 406 5.07 -5.40 -0.44
CA GLN A 406 4.83 -4.81 0.87
C GLN A 406 5.90 -5.17 1.90
N SER A 407 6.34 -6.44 1.93
CA SER A 407 7.37 -6.89 2.86
C SER A 407 8.71 -6.17 2.64
N VAL A 408 9.14 -6.07 1.39
CA VAL A 408 10.41 -5.42 1.02
C VAL A 408 10.33 -3.91 1.24
N GLU A 409 9.22 -3.30 0.89
CA GLU A 409 9.00 -1.86 1.01
C GLU A 409 8.92 -1.41 2.47
N VAL A 410 8.12 -2.10 3.29
CA VAL A 410 7.98 -1.78 4.72
C VAL A 410 9.30 -1.97 5.46
N ALA A 411 10.12 -2.96 5.09
CA ALA A 411 11.43 -3.18 5.70
C ALA A 411 12.44 -2.06 5.38
N ALA A 412 12.27 -1.34 4.28
CA ALA A 412 13.22 -0.31 3.85
C ALA A 412 13.20 0.94 4.76
N SER A 413 12.03 1.39 5.21
CA SER A 413 11.88 2.61 6.02
C SER A 413 12.62 2.55 7.37
N PRO A 414 12.47 1.50 8.21
CA PRO A 414 13.24 1.37 9.43
C PRO A 414 14.75 1.33 9.19
N VAL A 415 15.19 0.63 8.14
CA VAL A 415 16.63 0.54 7.81
C VAL A 415 17.22 1.93 7.59
N SER A 416 16.56 2.76 6.78
CA SER A 416 17.05 4.12 6.55
C SER A 416 16.94 5.00 7.79
N ALA A 417 15.86 4.90 8.57
CA ALA A 417 15.68 5.67 9.79
C ALA A 417 16.80 5.36 10.82
N PHE A 418 17.15 4.08 10.97
CA PHE A 418 18.24 3.65 11.84
C PHE A 418 19.62 4.14 11.38
N LEU A 419 19.86 4.18 10.07
CA LEU A 419 21.12 4.64 9.49
C LEU A 419 21.26 6.16 9.53
N ILE A 420 20.16 6.88 9.20
CA ILE A 420 20.23 8.32 9.01
C ILE A 420 20.31 9.09 10.34
N GLY A 421 19.71 8.56 11.41
CA GLY A 421 19.80 9.16 12.74
C GLY A 421 21.24 9.39 13.20
N PRO A 422 22.09 8.35 13.27
CA PRO A 422 23.51 8.49 13.58
C PRO A 422 24.29 9.36 12.58
N ILE A 423 24.02 9.24 11.27
CA ILE A 423 24.68 10.07 10.24
C ILE A 423 24.38 11.55 10.49
N ALA A 424 23.13 11.90 10.77
CA ALA A 424 22.74 13.26 11.09
C ALA A 424 23.37 13.71 12.43
N GLN A 425 23.20 12.93 13.50
CA GLN A 425 23.55 13.30 14.86
C GLN A 425 25.08 13.42 15.08
N TYR A 426 25.84 12.48 14.57
CA TYR A 426 27.29 12.40 14.79
C TYR A 426 28.12 12.90 13.60
N GLY A 427 27.52 13.03 12.42
CA GLY A 427 28.18 13.51 11.21
C GLY A 427 27.80 14.93 10.84
N LEU A 428 26.65 15.12 10.19
CA LEU A 428 26.30 16.36 9.52
C LEU A 428 25.94 17.52 10.47
N ILE A 429 25.29 17.25 11.59
CA ILE A 429 24.95 18.31 12.57
C ILE A 429 26.23 18.89 13.19
N PRO A 430 27.21 18.11 13.69
CA PRO A 430 28.48 18.64 14.17
C PRO A 430 29.29 19.30 13.06
N TYR A 431 29.34 18.72 11.85
CA TYR A 431 30.06 19.29 10.72
C TYR A 431 29.57 20.71 10.37
N MET A 432 28.26 20.92 10.36
CA MET A 432 27.67 22.25 10.09
C MET A 432 27.91 23.28 11.20
N LYS A 433 28.44 22.87 12.37
CA LYS A 433 28.88 23.79 13.42
C LYS A 433 30.33 24.22 13.24
N THR A 434 31.12 23.56 12.39
CA THR A 434 32.51 23.93 12.09
C THR A 434 32.58 25.11 11.11
N ALA A 435 33.67 25.86 11.16
CA ALA A 435 33.93 26.94 10.19
C ALA A 435 33.95 26.41 8.75
N GLU A 436 34.57 25.25 8.52
CA GLU A 436 34.65 24.59 7.22
C GLU A 436 33.25 24.22 6.68
N GLY A 437 32.39 23.61 7.50
CA GLY A 437 31.03 23.28 7.10
C GLY A 437 30.18 24.49 6.75
N GLN A 438 30.32 25.56 7.52
CA GLN A 438 29.63 26.83 7.25
C GLN A 438 30.17 27.53 5.98
N GLU A 439 31.44 27.53 5.75
CA GLU A 439 32.06 28.10 4.54
C GLU A 439 31.60 27.33 3.29
N ARG A 440 31.58 26.00 3.39
CA ARG A 440 31.23 25.12 2.25
C ARG A 440 29.75 25.10 1.91
N PHE A 441 28.88 25.05 2.91
CA PHE A 441 27.43 24.85 2.72
C PHE A 441 26.55 25.98 3.28
N GLY A 442 27.13 26.94 4.03
CA GLY A 442 26.38 28.03 4.64
C GLY A 442 25.71 28.95 3.61
N TRP A 443 26.28 29.10 2.43
CA TRP A 443 25.64 29.84 1.33
C TRP A 443 24.32 29.19 0.88
N LEU A 444 24.23 27.86 0.94
CA LEU A 444 23.06 27.10 0.52
C LEU A 444 22.01 27.03 1.64
N VAL A 445 22.40 26.57 2.83
CA VAL A 445 21.45 26.29 3.90
C VAL A 445 21.49 27.26 5.08
N GLY A 446 22.48 28.14 5.16
CA GLY A 446 22.69 29.04 6.30
C GLY A 446 23.49 28.38 7.44
N ALA A 447 23.56 29.06 8.57
CA ALA A 447 24.28 28.60 9.77
C ALA A 447 23.30 28.11 10.84
N GLY A 448 23.64 27.04 11.58
CA GLY A 448 22.84 26.55 12.69
C GLY A 448 22.76 25.03 12.79
N GLN A 449 22.26 24.54 13.92
CA GLN A 449 22.17 23.11 14.21
C GLN A 449 21.22 22.36 13.25
N ALA A 450 20.08 22.97 12.91
CA ALA A 450 19.10 22.42 11.98
C ALA A 450 19.64 22.23 10.55
N ARG A 451 20.74 22.90 10.23
CA ARG A 451 21.34 22.90 8.88
C ARG A 451 21.94 21.55 8.49
N GLY A 452 22.46 20.78 9.46
CA GLY A 452 22.89 19.41 9.22
C GLY A 452 21.73 18.51 8.78
N ILE A 453 20.55 18.68 9.38
CA ILE A 453 19.33 17.95 8.98
C ILE A 453 18.88 18.43 7.58
N ALA A 454 18.93 19.72 7.30
CA ALA A 454 18.59 20.26 5.98
C ALA A 454 19.47 19.67 4.87
N LEU A 455 20.78 19.48 5.11
CA LEU A 455 21.68 18.81 4.15
C LEU A 455 21.28 17.37 3.89
N VAL A 456 20.80 16.64 4.92
CA VAL A 456 20.31 15.25 4.74
C VAL A 456 19.10 15.24 3.81
N PHE A 457 18.14 16.13 4.02
CA PHE A 457 16.96 16.24 3.14
C PHE A 457 17.34 16.58 1.71
N ILE A 458 18.24 17.55 1.51
CA ILE A 458 18.75 17.93 0.18
C ILE A 458 19.44 16.74 -0.48
N ALA A 459 20.32 16.03 0.24
CA ALA A 459 21.01 14.86 -0.28
C ALA A 459 20.01 13.75 -0.67
N SER A 460 19.01 13.49 0.17
CA SER A 460 17.96 12.51 -0.10
C SER A 460 17.11 12.90 -1.31
N GLY A 461 16.76 14.17 -1.45
CA GLY A 461 16.06 14.70 -2.62
C GLY A 461 16.89 14.57 -3.91
N LEU A 462 18.17 14.89 -3.86
CA LEU A 462 19.07 14.71 -5.01
C LEU A 462 19.22 13.23 -5.39
N LEU A 463 19.38 12.34 -4.41
CA LEU A 463 19.43 10.90 -4.64
C LEU A 463 18.13 10.40 -5.29
N MET A 464 16.97 10.87 -4.81
CA MET A 464 15.67 10.52 -5.40
C MET A 464 15.59 11.04 -6.85
N LEU A 465 16.04 12.27 -7.12
CA LEU A 465 16.03 12.83 -8.47
C LEU A 465 16.89 12.01 -9.42
N VAL A 466 18.09 11.60 -8.98
CA VAL A 466 18.97 10.71 -9.73
C VAL A 466 18.31 9.34 -9.96
N ALA A 467 17.70 8.75 -8.93
CA ALA A 467 17.02 7.47 -9.04
C ALA A 467 15.86 7.52 -10.05
N VAL A 468 15.04 8.58 -10.03
CA VAL A 468 13.96 8.80 -11.00
C VAL A 468 14.54 8.97 -12.41
N ALA A 469 15.59 9.77 -12.60
CA ALA A 469 16.22 9.96 -13.90
C ALA A 469 16.75 8.63 -14.46
N VAL A 470 17.47 7.86 -13.64
CA VAL A 470 17.96 6.52 -14.00
C VAL A 470 16.80 5.58 -14.31
N ALA A 471 15.75 5.58 -13.51
CA ALA A 471 14.57 4.75 -13.75
C ALA A 471 13.93 5.09 -15.11
N MET A 472 13.70 6.37 -15.41
CA MET A 472 13.02 6.82 -16.65
C MET A 472 13.79 6.49 -17.93
N ILE A 473 15.14 6.51 -17.90
CA ILE A 473 15.97 6.16 -19.06
C ILE A 473 16.22 4.65 -19.17
N SER A 474 15.94 3.89 -18.13
CA SER A 474 16.25 2.46 -18.03
C SER A 474 15.44 1.61 -19.01
N PRO A 475 15.99 0.49 -19.51
CA PRO A 475 15.23 -0.48 -20.31
C PRO A 475 14.02 -1.06 -19.56
N PRO A 476 14.10 -1.43 -18.26
CA PRO A 476 12.95 -1.94 -17.50
C PRO A 476 11.75 -0.99 -17.50
N TYR A 477 11.95 0.32 -17.38
CA TYR A 477 10.87 1.30 -17.45
C TYR A 477 10.12 1.23 -18.78
N ARG A 478 10.88 1.19 -19.91
CA ARG A 478 10.30 1.16 -21.25
C ARG A 478 9.52 -0.14 -21.48
N VAL A 479 10.08 -1.26 -21.03
CA VAL A 479 9.45 -2.56 -21.18
C VAL A 479 8.19 -2.64 -20.33
N LEU A 480 8.24 -2.27 -19.06
CA LEU A 480 7.06 -2.27 -18.18
C LEU A 480 5.96 -1.33 -18.68
N SER A 481 6.34 -0.15 -19.19
CA SER A 481 5.39 0.79 -19.78
C SER A 481 4.67 0.22 -21.01
N ARG A 482 5.39 -0.54 -21.86
CA ARG A 482 4.81 -1.25 -23.00
C ARG A 482 3.91 -2.40 -22.53
N SER A 483 4.38 -3.23 -21.59
CA SER A 483 3.59 -4.32 -21.02
C SER A 483 2.28 -3.82 -20.40
N TYR A 484 2.32 -2.67 -19.72
CA TYR A 484 1.11 -2.04 -19.17
C TYR A 484 0.13 -1.61 -20.26
N GLN A 485 0.62 -1.05 -21.38
CA GLN A 485 -0.21 -0.61 -22.50
C GLN A 485 -0.76 -1.78 -23.34
N GLN A 486 0.01 -2.86 -23.46
CA GLN A 486 -0.35 -4.07 -24.22
C GLN A 486 -1.23 -5.04 -23.42
N ALA A 487 -1.28 -4.92 -22.09
CA ALA A 487 -2.26 -5.63 -21.29
C ALA A 487 -3.65 -5.10 -21.66
N GLU A 488 -4.25 -5.73 -22.66
CA GLU A 488 -5.52 -5.36 -23.26
C GLU A 488 -6.63 -5.36 -22.20
N PRO A 489 -7.47 -4.31 -22.14
CA PRO A 489 -8.69 -4.42 -21.35
C PRO A 489 -9.52 -5.57 -21.92
N PRO A 490 -10.22 -6.38 -21.10
CA PRO A 490 -11.14 -7.38 -21.62
C PRO A 490 -12.13 -6.71 -22.57
N PRO A 491 -12.49 -7.36 -23.69
CA PRO A 491 -13.40 -6.78 -24.66
C PRO A 491 -14.67 -6.32 -23.94
N ALA A 492 -15.06 -5.07 -24.20
CA ALA A 492 -16.32 -4.54 -23.75
C ALA A 492 -17.43 -5.37 -24.40
N SER A 493 -18.07 -6.23 -23.62
CA SER A 493 -19.25 -7.00 -23.98
C SER A 493 -20.52 -6.19 -23.75
#